data_13f248c61b656659d8acb197b93d9063
#
_entry.id   13f248c61b656659d8acb197b93d9063
#
_cell.length_a   1.000
_cell.length_b   1.000
_cell.length_c   1.000
_cell.angle_alpha   90.00
_cell.angle_beta   90.00
_cell.angle_gamma   90.00
#
_symmetry.space_group_name_H-M   'P 1'
#
loop_
_entity.id
_entity.type
_entity.pdbx_description
1 polymer ?
#
loop_
_entity_poly.entity_id
_entity_poly.type
_entity_poly.pdbx_seq_one_letter_code
_entity_poly.pdbx_strand_id
1 'polypeptide(L)'
;MSTSKYPLAVDLEAVGDYPALAKAGGGYFYDEVLEYRVWAWDAERREDYFCAFPNYEDALEFASRTDDAKDPLVLIRQLEYVDEPEPGELYHIKEERIAEWLPEWLDRGPRQEGAIEAFIAEKLAANKQL
;
A
#
# COMPACT_ATOMS: atom_id res chain seq x y z
N MET A 1 -3.05 -8.82 25.04
CA MET A 1 -2.95 -9.01 23.59
C MET A 1 -3.15 -7.67 22.89
N SER A 2 -2.13 -7.23 22.21
CA SER A 2 -2.29 -6.04 21.40
C SER A 2 -2.84 -6.44 20.04
N THR A 3 -3.94 -5.83 19.64
CA THR A 3 -4.46 -5.97 18.28
C THR A 3 -3.84 -4.89 17.43
N SER A 4 -3.23 -5.28 16.33
CA SER A 4 -2.70 -4.30 15.37
C SER A 4 -3.86 -3.60 14.68
N LYS A 5 -3.73 -2.29 14.51
CA LYS A 5 -4.71 -1.49 13.80
C LYS A 5 -4.86 -1.94 12.34
N TYR A 6 -3.76 -2.39 11.74
CA TYR A 6 -3.72 -2.83 10.35
C TYR A 6 -3.12 -4.23 10.26
N PRO A 7 -3.31 -4.94 9.14
CA PRO A 7 -2.79 -6.30 8.98
C PRO A 7 -1.28 -6.39 9.15
N LEU A 8 -0.81 -7.53 9.65
CA LEU A 8 0.61 -7.83 9.75
C LEU A 8 1.18 -8.18 8.37
N ALA A 9 2.50 -8.04 8.23
CA ALA A 9 3.20 -8.49 7.03
C ALA A 9 2.93 -9.98 6.83
N VAL A 10 2.67 -10.38 5.58
CA VAL A 10 2.34 -11.77 5.24
C VAL A 10 3.52 -12.71 5.44
N ASP A 11 4.74 -12.22 5.26
CA ASP A 11 5.96 -12.99 5.42
C ASP A 11 6.96 -12.19 6.26
N LEU A 12 7.07 -12.56 7.55
CA LEU A 12 7.91 -11.81 8.48
C LEU A 12 9.40 -11.88 8.11
N GLU A 13 9.82 -12.97 7.48
CA GLU A 13 11.21 -13.15 7.11
C GLU A 13 11.63 -12.28 5.93
N ALA A 14 10.67 -11.90 5.09
CA ALA A 14 10.94 -11.08 3.91
C ALA A 14 10.95 -9.58 4.21
N VAL A 15 10.50 -9.17 5.40
CA VAL A 15 10.48 -7.76 5.77
C VAL A 15 11.89 -7.15 5.68
N GLY A 16 12.01 -6.07 4.92
CA GLY A 16 13.29 -5.42 4.67
C GLY A 16 14.01 -5.88 3.40
N ASP A 17 13.52 -6.95 2.75
CA ASP A 17 14.17 -7.49 1.55
C ASP A 17 13.56 -6.97 0.25
N TYR A 18 12.49 -6.18 0.34
CA TYR A 18 11.82 -5.66 -0.86
C TYR A 18 12.55 -4.44 -1.41
N PRO A 19 12.41 -4.16 -2.71
CA PRO A 19 13.11 -3.02 -3.32
C PRO A 19 12.69 -1.69 -2.72
N ALA A 20 13.64 -0.75 -2.67
CA ALA A 20 13.38 0.58 -2.16
C ALA A 20 12.38 1.34 -3.02
N LEU A 21 12.48 1.17 -4.34
CA LEU A 21 11.58 1.85 -5.25
C LEU A 21 10.38 0.97 -5.56
N ALA A 22 9.20 1.52 -5.40
CA ALA A 22 7.94 0.87 -5.74
C ALA A 22 7.01 1.94 -6.29
N LYS A 23 6.01 1.51 -7.06
CA LYS A 23 5.03 2.46 -7.57
C LYS A 23 4.24 3.04 -6.41
N ALA A 24 3.95 4.34 -6.47
CA ALA A 24 3.18 5.01 -5.44
C ALA A 24 1.69 4.89 -5.74
N GLY A 25 0.93 4.50 -4.73
CA GLY A 25 -0.52 4.56 -4.72
C GLY A 25 -1.28 3.84 -5.81
N GLY A 26 -2.58 3.99 -5.80
CA GLY A 26 -3.47 3.56 -6.88
C GLY A 26 -3.87 2.10 -6.85
N GLY A 27 -4.78 1.75 -7.79
CA GLY A 27 -5.19 0.37 -8.02
C GLY A 27 -6.38 -0.12 -7.24
N TYR A 28 -6.81 0.59 -6.20
CA TYR A 28 -8.01 0.35 -5.37
C TYR A 28 -8.03 -0.94 -4.56
N PHE A 29 -7.31 -1.98 -4.96
CA PHE A 29 -7.37 -3.30 -4.31
C PHE A 29 -5.96 -3.79 -4.01
N TYR A 30 -5.82 -4.53 -2.90
CA TYR A 30 -4.56 -5.18 -2.57
C TYR A 30 -4.81 -6.65 -2.22
N ASP A 31 -3.78 -7.46 -2.38
CA ASP A 31 -3.86 -8.90 -2.06
C ASP A 31 -3.11 -9.23 -0.79
N GLU A 32 -1.93 -8.64 -0.58
CA GLU A 32 -1.10 -8.94 0.57
C GLU A 32 -0.43 -7.68 1.10
N VAL A 33 -0.24 -7.62 2.41
CA VAL A 33 0.60 -6.62 3.06
C VAL A 33 2.01 -7.21 3.17
N LEU A 34 3.00 -6.51 2.62
CA LEU A 34 4.38 -7.00 2.61
C LEU A 34 5.22 -6.45 3.75
N GLU A 35 5.12 -5.16 4.01
CA GLU A 35 5.84 -4.51 5.10
C GLU A 35 5.33 -3.09 5.31
N TYR A 36 5.63 -2.51 6.48
CA TYR A 36 5.39 -1.09 6.72
C TYR A 36 6.72 -0.37 6.64
N ARG A 37 6.75 0.78 5.98
CA ARG A 37 7.96 1.55 5.72
C ARG A 37 7.90 2.93 6.32
N VAL A 38 9.01 3.36 6.90
CA VAL A 38 9.17 4.74 7.33
C VAL A 38 10.34 5.32 6.57
N TRP A 39 10.06 6.30 5.73
CA TRP A 39 11.08 7.04 5.01
C TRP A 39 11.58 8.19 5.86
N ALA A 40 12.87 8.43 5.83
CA ALA A 40 13.49 9.52 6.56
C ALA A 40 14.65 10.10 5.76
N TRP A 41 15.01 11.32 6.10
CA TRP A 41 16.12 12.02 5.46
C TRP A 41 17.36 11.89 6.32
N ASP A 42 18.47 11.47 5.73
CA ASP A 42 19.78 11.42 6.38
C ASP A 42 20.58 12.67 5.99
N ALA A 43 20.70 13.62 6.92
CA ALA A 43 21.35 14.89 6.66
C ALA A 43 22.85 14.76 6.42
N GLU A 44 23.50 13.75 7.00
CA GLU A 44 24.93 13.53 6.81
C GLU A 44 25.23 12.99 5.42
N ARG A 45 24.45 12.01 4.97
CA ARG A 45 24.61 11.37 3.66
C ARG A 45 23.89 12.12 2.55
N ARG A 46 22.95 13.00 2.91
CA ARG A 46 22.10 13.75 1.97
C ARG A 46 21.33 12.81 1.07
N GLU A 47 20.68 11.82 1.68
CA GLU A 47 19.86 10.88 0.95
C GLU A 47 18.69 10.42 1.81
N ASP A 48 17.63 9.98 1.14
CA ASP A 48 16.52 9.32 1.81
C ASP A 48 16.88 7.87 2.10
N TYR A 49 16.40 7.38 3.23
CA TYR A 49 16.49 5.97 3.57
C TYR A 49 15.14 5.52 4.12
N PHE A 50 14.93 4.23 4.18
CA PHE A 50 13.73 3.72 4.85
C PHE A 50 14.06 2.55 5.76
N CYS A 51 13.23 2.39 6.79
CA CYS A 51 13.26 1.22 7.64
C CYS A 51 11.95 0.46 7.47
N ALA A 52 12.02 -0.86 7.45
CA ALA A 52 10.86 -1.73 7.25
C ALA A 52 10.47 -2.44 8.53
N PHE A 53 9.18 -2.62 8.73
CA PHE A 53 8.61 -3.20 9.95
C PHE A 53 7.51 -4.19 9.59
N PRO A 54 7.33 -5.24 10.41
CA PRO A 54 6.27 -6.22 10.16
C PRO A 54 4.88 -5.74 10.54
N ASN A 55 4.77 -4.67 11.34
CA ASN A 55 3.49 -4.15 11.76
C ASN A 55 3.50 -2.62 11.78
N TYR A 56 2.30 -2.05 11.75
CA TYR A 56 2.13 -0.60 11.70
C TYR A 56 2.62 0.09 12.97
N GLU A 57 2.35 -0.52 14.14
CA GLU A 57 2.67 0.10 15.43
C GLU A 57 4.16 0.33 15.61
N ASP A 58 4.98 -0.64 15.20
CA ASP A 58 6.44 -0.47 15.28
C ASP A 58 6.92 0.61 14.32
N ALA A 59 6.33 0.67 13.13
CA ALA A 59 6.66 1.72 12.17
C ALA A 59 6.30 3.09 12.72
N LEU A 60 5.12 3.22 13.32
CA LEU A 60 4.66 4.48 13.89
C LEU A 60 5.56 4.92 15.05
N GLU A 61 5.94 4.00 15.91
CA GLU A 61 6.87 4.31 17.02
C GLU A 61 8.20 4.80 16.50
N PHE A 62 8.76 4.13 15.49
CA PHE A 62 10.02 4.56 14.88
C PHE A 62 9.88 5.96 14.30
N ALA A 63 8.80 6.24 13.57
CA ALA A 63 8.57 7.54 12.96
C ALA A 63 8.48 8.64 14.01
N SER A 64 7.83 8.35 15.15
CA SER A 64 7.61 9.34 16.20
C SER A 64 8.88 9.75 16.92
N ARG A 65 9.91 8.90 16.91
CA ARG A 65 11.17 9.17 17.60
C ARG A 65 12.36 9.41 16.69
N THR A 66 12.12 9.49 15.38
CA THR A 66 13.19 9.66 14.39
C THR A 66 13.07 11.02 13.73
N ASP A 67 14.16 11.79 13.76
CA ASP A 67 14.19 13.10 13.12
C ASP A 67 14.03 12.99 11.62
N ASP A 68 13.28 13.91 11.04
CA ASP A 68 13.04 13.99 9.59
C ASP A 68 12.37 12.74 9.01
N ALA A 69 11.68 11.96 9.84
CA ALA A 69 10.91 10.81 9.40
C ALA A 69 9.51 11.22 8.97
N LYS A 70 9.04 10.57 7.91
CA LYS A 70 7.67 10.76 7.42
C LYS A 70 6.75 9.75 8.09
N ASP A 71 5.45 9.94 7.91
CA ASP A 71 4.45 8.99 8.42
C ASP A 71 4.63 7.63 7.74
N PRO A 72 4.31 6.52 8.44
CA PRO A 72 4.46 5.20 7.85
C PRO A 72 3.63 5.01 6.58
N LEU A 73 4.22 4.30 5.63
CA LEU A 73 3.54 3.79 4.44
C LEU A 73 3.48 2.27 4.55
N VAL A 74 2.61 1.66 3.77
CA VAL A 74 2.53 0.21 3.67
C VAL A 74 2.91 -0.22 2.27
N LEU A 75 3.73 -1.25 2.17
CA LEU A 75 4.06 -1.87 0.88
C LEU A 75 3.10 -3.03 0.69
N ILE A 76 2.35 -3.02 -0.41
CA ILE A 76 1.37 -4.06 -0.70
C ILE A 76 1.70 -4.75 -2.02
N ARG A 77 1.19 -5.98 -2.15
CA ARG A 77 1.22 -6.71 -3.40
C ARG A 77 -0.18 -6.73 -3.98
N GLN A 78 -0.26 -6.41 -5.26
CA GLN A 78 -1.48 -6.51 -6.04
C GLN A 78 -1.26 -7.59 -7.09
N LEU A 79 -2.13 -8.60 -7.12
CA LEU A 79 -2.13 -9.59 -8.19
C LEU A 79 -2.98 -9.10 -9.34
N GLU A 80 -3.99 -8.30 -9.01
CA GLU A 80 -4.87 -7.64 -9.96
C GLU A 80 -5.21 -6.27 -9.38
N TYR A 81 -5.43 -5.29 -10.24
CA TYR A 81 -5.79 -3.96 -9.77
C TYR A 81 -6.54 -3.19 -10.85
N VAL A 82 -7.04 -2.02 -10.49
CA VAL A 82 -7.72 -1.12 -11.41
C VAL A 82 -6.76 -0.01 -11.81
N ASP A 83 -6.57 0.18 -13.10
CA ASP A 83 -5.81 1.30 -13.65
C ASP A 83 -6.80 2.35 -14.14
N GLU A 84 -6.63 3.58 -13.69
CA GLU A 84 -7.48 4.71 -14.07
C GLU A 84 -6.59 5.84 -14.59
N PRO A 85 -6.14 5.74 -15.86
CA PRO A 85 -5.24 6.76 -16.42
C PRO A 85 -5.92 8.13 -16.53
N GLU A 86 -7.24 8.15 -16.71
CA GLU A 86 -8.02 9.38 -16.68
C GLU A 86 -9.31 9.11 -15.90
N PRO A 87 -9.89 10.14 -15.28
CA PRO A 87 -11.13 9.95 -14.53
C PRO A 87 -12.21 9.27 -15.37
N GLY A 88 -12.74 8.17 -14.87
CA GLY A 88 -13.79 7.41 -15.53
C GLY A 88 -13.31 6.36 -16.50
N GLU A 89 -12.02 6.31 -16.83
CA GLU A 89 -11.44 5.26 -17.68
C GLU A 89 -10.86 4.18 -16.77
N LEU A 90 -11.59 3.08 -16.60
CA LEU A 90 -11.22 2.01 -15.70
C LEU A 90 -10.80 0.76 -16.47
N TYR A 91 -9.59 0.29 -16.20
CA TYR A 91 -9.06 -0.93 -16.80
C TYR A 91 -8.74 -1.95 -15.73
N HIS A 92 -9.13 -3.19 -15.96
CA HIS A 92 -8.81 -4.31 -15.06
C HIS A 92 -7.46 -4.89 -15.50
N ILE A 93 -6.44 -4.68 -14.68
CA ILE A 93 -5.09 -5.17 -14.96
C ILE A 93 -4.85 -6.45 -14.19
N LYS A 94 -4.48 -7.51 -14.88
CA LYS A 94 -4.22 -8.83 -14.27
C LYS A 94 -2.72 -9.11 -14.29
N GLU A 95 -1.96 -8.21 -13.66
CA GLU A 95 -0.52 -8.34 -13.54
C GLU A 95 -0.12 -8.04 -12.11
N GLU A 96 0.88 -8.76 -11.61
CA GLU A 96 1.40 -8.53 -10.28
C GLU A 96 2.20 -7.24 -10.24
N ARG A 97 1.99 -6.46 -9.18
CA ARG A 97 2.87 -5.34 -8.88
C ARG A 97 2.95 -5.10 -7.37
N ILE A 98 3.99 -4.39 -6.97
CA ILE A 98 4.20 -3.97 -5.59
C ILE A 98 4.09 -2.45 -5.57
N ALA A 99 3.35 -1.92 -4.61
CA ALA A 99 3.10 -0.48 -4.50
C ALA A 99 3.13 -0.03 -3.06
N GLU A 100 3.54 1.24 -2.84
CA GLU A 100 3.44 1.86 -1.52
C GLU A 100 2.11 2.60 -1.41
N TRP A 101 1.40 2.34 -0.32
CA TRP A 101 0.08 2.90 -0.04
C TRP A 101 0.07 3.64 1.29
N LEU A 102 -0.89 4.55 1.44
CA LEU A 102 -1.25 5.08 2.75
C LEU A 102 -1.93 3.95 3.53
N PRO A 103 -1.56 3.74 4.81
CA PRO A 103 -2.14 2.62 5.58
C PRO A 103 -3.66 2.61 5.65
N GLU A 104 -4.30 3.79 5.71
CA GLU A 104 -5.76 3.87 5.79
C GLU A 104 -6.46 3.30 4.55
N TRP A 105 -5.77 3.16 3.43
CA TRP A 105 -6.35 2.52 2.25
C TRP A 105 -6.57 1.02 2.45
N LEU A 106 -5.95 0.44 3.47
CA LEU A 106 -6.16 -0.98 3.81
C LEU A 106 -7.52 -1.24 4.45
N ASP A 107 -8.22 -0.20 4.87
CA ASP A 107 -9.50 -0.34 5.59
C ASP A 107 -10.57 -1.08 4.79
N ARG A 108 -10.47 -1.07 3.48
CA ARG A 108 -11.39 -1.80 2.60
C ARG A 108 -11.25 -3.32 2.74
N GLY A 109 -10.09 -3.78 3.22
CA GLY A 109 -9.77 -5.19 3.31
C GLY A 109 -9.14 -5.72 2.02
N PRO A 110 -8.61 -6.96 2.07
CA PRO A 110 -7.98 -7.57 0.90
C PRO A 110 -8.97 -7.87 -0.20
N ARG A 111 -8.47 -7.92 -1.43
CA ARG A 111 -9.29 -8.15 -2.61
C ARG A 111 -10.00 -9.50 -2.53
N GLN A 112 -11.29 -9.49 -2.82
CA GLN A 112 -12.09 -10.70 -2.94
C GLN A 112 -12.27 -11.04 -4.41
N GLU A 113 -12.43 -12.32 -4.72
CA GLU A 113 -12.67 -12.76 -6.08
C GLU A 113 -13.91 -12.08 -6.65
N GLY A 114 -13.79 -11.51 -7.85
CA GLY A 114 -14.90 -10.81 -8.50
C GLY A 114 -15.09 -9.38 -8.05
N ALA A 115 -14.33 -8.91 -7.04
CA ALA A 115 -14.51 -7.56 -6.50
C ALA A 115 -14.17 -6.47 -7.51
N ILE A 116 -13.14 -6.69 -8.33
CA ILE A 116 -12.72 -5.68 -9.32
C ILE A 116 -13.77 -5.54 -10.41
N GLU A 117 -14.28 -6.65 -10.91
CA GLU A 117 -15.32 -6.64 -11.94
C GLU A 117 -16.57 -5.91 -11.44
N ALA A 118 -16.97 -6.20 -10.20
CA ALA A 118 -18.12 -5.53 -9.61
C ALA A 118 -17.87 -4.03 -9.41
N PHE A 119 -16.68 -3.66 -8.97
CA PHE A 119 -16.30 -2.26 -8.78
C PHE A 119 -16.38 -1.48 -10.10
N ILE A 120 -15.80 -2.03 -11.17
CA ILE A 120 -15.81 -1.38 -12.47
C ILE A 120 -17.24 -1.24 -13.01
N ALA A 121 -18.04 -2.30 -12.90
CA ALA A 121 -19.42 -2.27 -13.34
C ALA A 121 -20.24 -1.19 -12.61
N GLU A 122 -20.03 -1.08 -11.30
CA GLU A 122 -20.71 -0.07 -10.48
C GLU A 122 -20.31 1.34 -10.88
N LYS A 123 -19.02 1.57 -11.12
CA LYS A 123 -18.52 2.90 -11.52
C LYS A 123 -19.01 3.29 -12.90
N LEU A 124 -19.04 2.35 -13.84
CA LEU A 124 -19.56 2.62 -15.19
C LEU A 124 -21.07 2.91 -15.17
N ALA A 125 -21.82 2.19 -14.34
CA ALA A 125 -23.25 2.44 -14.18
C ALA A 125 -23.51 3.83 -13.61
N ALA A 126 -22.73 4.25 -12.60
CA ALA A 126 -22.85 5.58 -12.01
C ALA A 126 -22.54 6.67 -13.04
N ASN A 127 -21.50 6.48 -13.87
CA ASN A 127 -21.14 7.45 -14.90
C ASN A 127 -22.23 7.61 -15.97
N LYS A 128 -22.97 6.53 -16.28
CA LYS A 128 -24.03 6.58 -17.28
C LYS A 128 -25.28 7.32 -16.81
N GLN A 129 -25.40 7.54 -15.50
CA GLN A 129 -26.57 8.23 -14.93
C GLN A 129 -26.38 9.74 -14.85
N LEU A 130 -25.23 10.24 -15.21
CA LEU A 130 -24.92 11.67 -15.17
C LEU A 130 -25.36 12.41 -16.42
#